data_41417bc1787535460a9f9c6deb4e9929
#
_entry.id   41417bc1787535460a9f9c6deb4e9929
#
_cell.length_a   1.000
_cell.length_b   1.000
_cell.length_c   1.000
_cell.angle_alpha   90.00
_cell.angle_beta   90.00
_cell.angle_gamma   90.00
#
_symmetry.space_group_name_H-M   'P 1'
#
loop_
_entity.id
_entity.type
_entity.pdbx_description
1 polymer ?
#
loop_
_entity_poly.entity_id
_entity_poly.type
_entity_poly.pdbx_seq_one_letter_code
_entity_poly.pdbx_strand_id
1 'polypeptide(L)'
;YIQKDINRFLNPNGDIRTYKTAEFNSDNITTGRMLLYLYQELSDEKYKKAADLLAEQIATQPRTKQGGFWHKDRYPDQMWLDGLYMLEPFYAEYSTITGEDHWNDIFKQFELMEKGALDPKTGLLYHAYDHERKQPWANKSTGQSPNFWGRAMGWYLMALVDVLDYVPQNHPKRGQLIGQLNRLSAALLKFQDAKSGLWYQVTNFPGREGNYFEASCNNMYVYAFAKGVRKGYLSTNYRIAAQKAYQGILSNFIKKDAQGFIHLEKTVSVGGLGGTPYRDGSYAYYLSEPLKTDDLKGAAPFIMASLEMEIAPELAIGNGKKVVLDYYFNHEYRKTKSGNMERFHYTWEDRKDSGFNQLGIQFEQLGARLDTLGSAPTMANIKGASVYIIVDPDSPKETVKPNYVAKNDIDEIEKWVKAGGNL
;
A
#
# COMPACT_ATOMS: atom_id res chain seq x y z
N TYR A 1 -12.67 -11.12 -13.94
CA TYR A 1 -13.52 -9.97 -13.65
C TYR A 1 -12.77 -8.65 -13.86
N ILE A 2 -11.62 -8.42 -13.21
CA ILE A 2 -10.82 -7.18 -13.28
C ILE A 2 -10.58 -6.76 -14.75
N GLN A 3 -10.06 -7.67 -15.58
CA GLN A 3 -9.81 -7.39 -16.99
C GLN A 3 -11.07 -6.92 -17.74
N LYS A 4 -12.21 -7.57 -17.49
CA LYS A 4 -13.49 -7.22 -18.14
C LYS A 4 -13.93 -5.81 -17.74
N ASP A 5 -13.81 -5.46 -16.47
CA ASP A 5 -14.22 -4.15 -15.97
C ASP A 5 -13.29 -3.03 -16.46
N ILE A 6 -11.97 -3.23 -16.39
CA ILE A 6 -10.99 -2.27 -16.89
C ILE A 6 -11.15 -2.04 -18.39
N ASN A 7 -11.34 -3.10 -19.19
CA ASN A 7 -11.53 -2.98 -20.65
C ASN A 7 -12.78 -2.18 -21.05
N ARG A 8 -13.74 -1.97 -20.14
CA ARG A 8 -14.89 -1.08 -20.40
C ARG A 8 -14.49 0.39 -20.51
N PHE A 9 -13.35 0.77 -19.94
CA PHE A 9 -12.84 2.12 -19.89
C PHE A 9 -11.62 2.33 -20.80
N LEU A 10 -11.05 1.28 -21.38
CA LEU A 10 -9.90 1.37 -22.26
C LEU A 10 -10.29 1.24 -23.75
N ASN A 11 -9.66 2.05 -24.58
CA ASN A 11 -9.61 1.82 -26.02
C ASN A 11 -8.51 0.81 -26.37
N PRO A 12 -8.56 0.17 -27.57
CA PRO A 12 -7.52 -0.79 -27.97
C PRO A 12 -6.09 -0.23 -28.00
N ASN A 13 -5.95 1.10 -28.18
CA ASN A 13 -4.67 1.80 -28.18
C ASN A 13 -4.16 2.21 -26.79
N GLY A 14 -4.90 1.88 -25.71
CA GLY A 14 -4.53 2.21 -24.32
C GLY A 14 -5.10 3.52 -23.79
N ASP A 15 -5.85 4.31 -24.61
CA ASP A 15 -6.49 5.53 -24.11
C ASP A 15 -7.59 5.20 -23.09
N ILE A 16 -7.68 6.00 -22.03
CA ILE A 16 -8.71 5.88 -20.99
C ILE A 16 -9.89 6.81 -21.35
N ARG A 17 -11.05 6.24 -21.66
CA ARG A 17 -12.21 6.94 -22.27
C ARG A 17 -12.72 8.15 -21.50
N THR A 18 -12.68 8.13 -20.18
CA THR A 18 -13.26 9.17 -19.30
C THR A 18 -12.20 10.04 -18.63
N TYR A 19 -10.94 9.80 -18.96
CA TYR A 19 -9.82 10.45 -18.32
C TYR A 19 -9.44 11.76 -19.01
N LYS A 20 -9.17 12.79 -18.20
CA LYS A 20 -8.74 14.11 -18.67
C LYS A 20 -7.55 14.56 -17.84
N THR A 21 -6.38 14.47 -18.39
CA THR A 21 -5.12 14.87 -17.73
C THR A 21 -5.18 16.31 -17.20
N ALA A 22 -5.79 17.23 -17.94
CA ALA A 22 -5.89 18.65 -17.57
C ALA A 22 -6.66 18.92 -16.25
N GLU A 23 -7.43 17.95 -15.74
CA GLU A 23 -8.07 18.07 -14.43
C GLU A 23 -7.08 17.84 -13.28
N PHE A 24 -5.92 17.26 -13.57
CA PHE A 24 -4.91 16.85 -12.58
C PHE A 24 -5.55 16.23 -11.33
N ASN A 25 -6.56 15.39 -11.55
CA ASN A 25 -7.34 14.79 -10.49
C ASN A 25 -6.61 13.56 -9.93
N SER A 26 -6.05 13.67 -8.74
CA SER A 26 -5.35 12.57 -8.08
C SER A 26 -6.21 11.33 -7.90
N ASP A 27 -7.54 11.49 -7.66
CA ASP A 27 -8.45 10.35 -7.46
C ASP A 27 -8.50 9.39 -8.65
N ASN A 28 -8.16 9.86 -9.85
CA ASN A 28 -8.16 9.03 -11.06
C ASN A 28 -6.93 8.09 -11.13
N ILE A 29 -5.86 8.37 -10.39
CA ILE A 29 -4.60 7.64 -10.49
C ILE A 29 -4.65 6.29 -9.79
N THR A 30 -5.31 6.19 -8.64
CA THR A 30 -5.29 4.97 -7.80
C THR A 30 -5.77 3.72 -8.55
N THR A 31 -6.68 3.87 -9.53
CA THR A 31 -7.15 2.75 -10.37
C THR A 31 -6.07 2.22 -11.32
N GLY A 32 -5.02 3.00 -11.54
CA GLY A 32 -3.85 2.62 -12.34
C GLY A 32 -3.13 1.38 -11.84
N ARG A 33 -3.23 1.07 -10.55
CA ARG A 33 -2.68 -0.18 -9.99
C ARG A 33 -3.26 -1.43 -10.66
N MET A 34 -4.53 -1.38 -11.06
CA MET A 34 -5.14 -2.48 -11.81
C MET A 34 -4.61 -2.59 -13.24
N LEU A 35 -4.20 -1.47 -13.84
CA LEU A 35 -3.53 -1.48 -15.15
C LEU A 35 -2.15 -2.14 -15.04
N LEU A 36 -1.37 -1.79 -14.03
CA LEU A 36 -0.07 -2.39 -13.76
C LEU A 36 -0.20 -3.89 -13.50
N TYR A 37 -1.15 -4.30 -12.67
CA TYR A 37 -1.47 -5.70 -12.43
C TYR A 37 -1.80 -6.45 -13.74
N LEU A 38 -2.70 -5.91 -14.58
CA LEU A 38 -3.07 -6.54 -15.85
C LEU A 38 -1.92 -6.58 -16.86
N TYR A 39 -1.06 -5.56 -16.86
CA TYR A 39 0.15 -5.57 -17.68
C TYR A 39 1.10 -6.70 -17.26
N GLN A 40 1.33 -6.86 -15.97
CA GLN A 40 2.19 -7.92 -15.43
C GLN A 40 1.64 -9.32 -15.72
N GLU A 41 0.30 -9.51 -15.58
CA GLU A 41 -0.33 -10.81 -15.79
C GLU A 41 -0.44 -11.20 -17.28
N LEU A 42 -0.72 -10.23 -18.16
CA LEU A 42 -1.10 -10.50 -19.54
C LEU A 42 -0.05 -10.09 -20.57
N SER A 43 0.94 -9.28 -20.18
CA SER A 43 1.96 -8.69 -21.07
C SER A 43 1.34 -7.95 -22.27
N ASP A 44 0.14 -7.35 -22.08
CA ASP A 44 -0.56 -6.58 -23.12
C ASP A 44 -0.21 -5.10 -22.97
N GLU A 45 0.48 -4.56 -23.98
CA GLU A 45 1.02 -3.19 -24.00
C GLU A 45 -0.05 -2.09 -23.85
N LYS A 46 -1.32 -2.37 -24.13
CA LYS A 46 -2.38 -1.37 -23.92
C LYS A 46 -2.52 -0.97 -22.45
N TYR A 47 -2.31 -1.91 -21.51
CA TYR A 47 -2.35 -1.61 -20.07
C TYR A 47 -1.14 -0.79 -19.63
N LYS A 48 0.04 -1.09 -20.19
CA LYS A 48 1.25 -0.30 -19.96
C LYS A 48 1.06 1.14 -20.44
N LYS A 49 0.58 1.34 -21.65
CA LYS A 49 0.30 2.69 -22.20
C LYS A 49 -0.70 3.47 -21.37
N ALA A 50 -1.76 2.83 -20.88
CA ALA A 50 -2.71 3.46 -19.99
C ALA A 50 -2.08 3.83 -18.64
N ALA A 51 -1.22 2.98 -18.08
CA ALA A 51 -0.45 3.29 -16.87
C ALA A 51 0.56 4.42 -17.09
N ASP A 52 1.26 4.45 -18.24
CA ASP A 52 2.18 5.52 -18.61
C ASP A 52 1.49 6.89 -18.68
N LEU A 53 0.26 6.94 -19.22
CA LEU A 53 -0.56 8.17 -19.24
C LEU A 53 -0.84 8.69 -17.81
N LEU A 54 -1.09 7.79 -16.85
CA LEU A 54 -1.28 8.17 -15.45
C LEU A 54 0.03 8.63 -14.78
N ALA A 55 1.14 7.98 -15.11
CA ALA A 55 2.46 8.38 -14.64
C ALA A 55 2.88 9.77 -15.21
N GLU A 56 2.54 10.06 -16.46
CA GLU A 56 2.73 11.38 -17.07
C GLU A 56 1.93 12.47 -16.33
N GLN A 57 0.69 12.18 -15.89
CA GLN A 57 -0.02 13.11 -15.01
C GLN A 57 0.78 13.39 -13.73
N ILE A 58 1.30 12.37 -13.05
CA ILE A 58 2.08 12.57 -11.82
C ILE A 58 3.33 13.44 -12.10
N ALA A 59 4.04 13.17 -13.20
CA ALA A 59 5.22 13.94 -13.58
C ALA A 59 4.91 15.42 -13.80
N THR A 60 3.71 15.72 -14.31
CA THR A 60 3.25 17.09 -14.62
C THR A 60 2.27 17.64 -13.60
N GLN A 61 1.94 16.89 -12.52
CA GLN A 61 1.02 17.32 -11.48
C GLN A 61 1.44 18.67 -10.89
N PRO A 62 0.53 19.67 -10.82
CA PRO A 62 0.81 20.94 -10.16
C PRO A 62 1.31 20.74 -8.74
N ARG A 63 2.25 21.60 -8.31
CA ARG A 63 2.93 21.47 -7.03
C ARG A 63 2.88 22.76 -6.23
N THR A 64 2.84 22.62 -4.92
CA THR A 64 3.09 23.72 -4.00
C THR A 64 4.54 24.23 -4.18
N LYS A 65 4.84 25.42 -3.70
CA LYS A 65 6.20 25.99 -3.72
C LYS A 65 7.26 25.06 -3.09
N GLN A 66 6.86 24.20 -2.16
CA GLN A 66 7.76 23.22 -1.53
C GLN A 66 7.87 21.92 -2.34
N GLY A 67 7.06 21.74 -3.38
CA GLY A 67 7.06 20.60 -4.28
C GLY A 67 6.04 19.50 -3.92
N GLY A 68 5.12 19.76 -3.00
CA GLY A 68 4.00 18.86 -2.69
C GLY A 68 2.96 18.86 -3.81
N PHE A 69 2.40 17.70 -4.15
CA PHE A 69 1.36 17.60 -5.18
C PHE A 69 0.07 18.31 -4.76
N TRP A 70 -0.51 19.11 -5.65
CA TRP A 70 -1.88 19.55 -5.46
C TRP A 70 -2.81 18.33 -5.55
N HIS A 71 -3.83 18.34 -4.69
CA HIS A 71 -4.80 17.25 -4.73
C HIS A 71 -5.55 17.18 -6.07
N LYS A 72 -5.90 18.35 -6.66
CA LYS A 72 -6.49 18.51 -7.99
C LYS A 72 -6.19 19.92 -8.50
N ASP A 73 -6.28 20.12 -9.81
CA ASP A 73 -6.11 21.47 -10.40
C ASP A 73 -7.03 22.52 -9.75
N ARG A 74 -8.29 22.18 -9.50
CA ARG A 74 -9.26 23.06 -8.83
C ARG A 74 -8.99 23.34 -7.36
N TYR A 75 -7.98 22.75 -6.76
CA TYR A 75 -7.53 22.95 -5.38
C TYR A 75 -6.07 23.40 -5.33
N PRO A 76 -5.77 24.60 -5.85
CA PRO A 76 -4.40 25.08 -5.96
C PRO A 76 -3.73 25.18 -4.58
N ASP A 77 -2.46 24.79 -4.54
CA ASP A 77 -1.60 24.83 -3.35
C ASP A 77 -2.08 24.00 -2.15
N GLN A 78 -3.02 23.06 -2.37
CA GLN A 78 -3.56 22.22 -1.31
C GLN A 78 -3.05 20.79 -1.40
N MET A 79 -2.49 20.28 -0.30
CA MET A 79 -2.23 18.84 -0.10
C MET A 79 -3.30 18.27 0.83
N TRP A 80 -3.86 17.14 0.43
CA TRP A 80 -4.85 16.39 1.22
C TRP A 80 -4.29 15.00 1.54
N LEU A 81 -4.61 14.45 2.72
CA LEU A 81 -4.21 13.09 3.09
C LEU A 81 -4.65 12.05 2.07
N ASP A 82 -5.85 12.26 1.51
CA ASP A 82 -6.43 11.41 0.46
C ASP A 82 -5.49 11.29 -0.75
N GLY A 83 -4.88 12.39 -1.15
CA GLY A 83 -3.98 12.44 -2.30
C GLY A 83 -2.79 11.50 -2.18
N LEU A 84 -2.31 11.26 -0.96
CA LEU A 84 -1.20 10.32 -0.72
C LEU A 84 -1.57 8.88 -1.11
N TYR A 85 -2.81 8.43 -0.80
CA TYR A 85 -3.25 7.11 -1.24
C TYR A 85 -3.56 7.06 -2.74
N MET A 86 -4.10 8.15 -3.25
CA MET A 86 -4.48 8.20 -4.67
C MET A 86 -3.26 8.12 -5.59
N LEU A 87 -2.13 8.71 -5.20
CA LEU A 87 -0.92 8.83 -6.03
C LEU A 87 0.17 7.83 -5.66
N GLU A 88 0.57 7.77 -4.39
CA GLU A 88 1.85 7.19 -3.99
C GLU A 88 1.93 5.67 -4.14
N PRO A 89 0.89 4.85 -3.84
CA PRO A 89 0.95 3.41 -4.08
C PRO A 89 1.09 3.05 -5.57
N PHE A 90 0.40 3.79 -6.46
CA PHE A 90 0.58 3.61 -7.90
C PHE A 90 2.00 4.02 -8.33
N TYR A 91 2.48 5.17 -7.85
CA TYR A 91 3.80 5.70 -8.22
C TYR A 91 4.94 4.79 -7.78
N ALA A 92 4.82 4.20 -6.57
CA ALA A 92 5.78 3.21 -6.05
C ALA A 92 5.76 1.90 -6.86
N GLU A 93 4.58 1.38 -7.18
CA GLU A 93 4.41 0.18 -7.99
C GLU A 93 4.92 0.41 -9.42
N TYR A 94 4.59 1.55 -10.03
CA TYR A 94 5.08 1.94 -11.35
C TYR A 94 6.61 2.01 -11.38
N SER A 95 7.23 2.65 -10.38
CA SER A 95 8.69 2.73 -10.26
C SER A 95 9.34 1.35 -10.20
N THR A 96 8.74 0.43 -9.47
CA THR A 96 9.26 -0.95 -9.36
C THR A 96 9.15 -1.71 -10.68
N ILE A 97 8.04 -1.54 -11.42
CA ILE A 97 7.78 -2.27 -12.68
C ILE A 97 8.63 -1.71 -13.82
N THR A 98 8.82 -0.40 -13.88
CA THR A 98 9.59 0.27 -14.95
C THR A 98 11.07 0.34 -14.66
N GLY A 99 11.48 0.26 -13.41
CA GLY A 99 12.87 0.49 -12.97
C GLY A 99 13.22 1.99 -12.86
N GLU A 100 12.25 2.89 -12.95
CA GLU A 100 12.45 4.32 -12.81
C GLU A 100 12.58 4.71 -11.33
N ASP A 101 13.51 5.60 -10.99
CA ASP A 101 13.75 6.03 -9.62
C ASP A 101 12.92 7.28 -9.26
N HIS A 102 11.76 7.08 -8.65
CA HIS A 102 10.93 8.16 -8.14
C HIS A 102 10.90 8.23 -6.59
N TRP A 103 11.72 7.45 -5.91
CA TRP A 103 11.68 7.32 -4.45
C TRP A 103 11.84 8.64 -3.72
N ASN A 104 12.75 9.51 -4.17
CA ASN A 104 12.95 10.81 -3.52
C ASN A 104 11.70 11.69 -3.54
N ASP A 105 10.91 11.64 -4.61
CA ASP A 105 9.66 12.38 -4.72
C ASP A 105 8.58 11.77 -3.80
N ILE A 106 8.40 10.46 -3.85
CA ILE A 106 7.47 9.73 -2.98
C ILE A 106 7.73 10.06 -1.51
N PHE A 107 8.96 9.92 -1.03
CA PHE A 107 9.32 10.26 0.35
C PHE A 107 9.04 11.72 0.69
N LYS A 108 9.30 12.62 -0.26
CA LYS A 108 9.03 14.05 -0.10
C LYS A 108 7.55 14.35 0.11
N GLN A 109 6.66 13.68 -0.62
CA GLN A 109 5.22 13.89 -0.46
C GLN A 109 4.75 13.51 0.95
N PHE A 110 5.18 12.37 1.47
CA PHE A 110 4.89 11.98 2.86
C PHE A 110 5.49 12.96 3.89
N GLU A 111 6.72 13.42 3.68
CA GLU A 111 7.38 14.39 4.56
C GLU A 111 6.62 15.72 4.60
N LEU A 112 6.27 16.27 3.43
CA LEU A 112 5.56 17.54 3.32
C LEU A 112 4.15 17.44 3.92
N MET A 113 3.44 16.35 3.64
CA MET A 113 2.09 16.14 4.19
C MET A 113 2.12 16.07 5.71
N GLU A 114 3.05 15.33 6.29
CA GLU A 114 3.15 15.24 7.74
C GLU A 114 3.54 16.58 8.37
N LYS A 115 4.52 17.25 7.80
CA LYS A 115 4.94 18.57 8.28
C LYS A 115 3.80 19.60 8.24
N GLY A 116 2.95 19.54 7.20
CA GLY A 116 1.82 20.45 7.03
C GLY A 116 0.61 20.11 7.88
N ALA A 117 0.30 18.81 8.06
CA ALA A 117 -0.95 18.38 8.66
C ALA A 117 -0.86 17.88 10.11
N LEU A 118 0.35 17.65 10.66
CA LEU A 118 0.50 17.11 12.02
C LEU A 118 0.05 18.09 13.09
N ASP A 119 -0.81 17.61 14.00
CA ASP A 119 -1.06 18.28 15.27
C ASP A 119 -0.10 17.73 16.35
N PRO A 120 0.83 18.55 16.87
CA PRO A 120 1.82 18.09 17.83
C PRO A 120 1.22 17.72 19.20
N LYS A 121 -0.02 18.18 19.50
CA LYS A 121 -0.70 17.89 20.78
C LYS A 121 -1.32 16.51 20.81
N THR A 122 -1.98 16.12 19.75
CA THR A 122 -2.68 14.82 19.66
C THR A 122 -1.86 13.76 18.93
N GLY A 123 -0.99 14.16 18.01
CA GLY A 123 -0.30 13.30 17.06
C GLY A 123 -1.15 12.90 15.87
N LEU A 124 -2.41 13.39 15.77
CA LEU A 124 -3.29 13.19 14.63
C LEU A 124 -2.90 14.11 13.46
N LEU A 125 -3.39 13.76 12.27
CA LEU A 125 -3.22 14.57 11.07
C LEU A 125 -4.54 15.25 10.69
N TYR A 126 -4.51 16.56 10.45
CA TYR A 126 -5.62 17.29 9.85
C TYR A 126 -5.89 16.77 8.44
N HIS A 127 -7.15 16.84 7.97
CA HIS A 127 -7.55 16.32 6.66
C HIS A 127 -6.67 16.84 5.52
N ALA A 128 -6.35 18.14 5.55
CA ALA A 128 -5.57 18.81 4.53
C ALA A 128 -4.86 20.04 5.08
N TYR A 129 -3.93 20.59 4.29
CA TYR A 129 -3.44 21.92 4.50
C TYR A 129 -3.33 22.69 3.18
N ASP A 130 -3.54 24.01 3.25
CA ASP A 130 -3.31 24.98 2.18
C ASP A 130 -1.95 25.66 2.41
N HIS A 131 -1.01 25.40 1.52
CA HIS A 131 0.35 25.95 1.62
C HIS A 131 0.38 27.48 1.63
N GLU A 132 -0.48 28.11 0.84
CA GLU A 132 -0.59 29.57 0.73
C GLU A 132 -1.52 30.20 1.78
N ARG A 133 -2.28 29.39 2.54
CA ARG A 133 -3.21 29.83 3.62
C ARG A 133 -4.31 30.76 3.12
N LYS A 134 -4.64 30.69 1.83
CA LYS A 134 -5.62 31.56 1.17
C LYS A 134 -7.04 31.07 1.34
N GLN A 135 -7.21 29.74 1.44
CA GLN A 135 -8.54 29.14 1.54
C GLN A 135 -9.28 29.62 2.80
N PRO A 136 -10.60 29.90 2.71
CA PRO A 136 -11.38 30.33 3.87
C PRO A 136 -11.39 29.28 5.00
N TRP A 137 -11.37 27.98 4.67
CA TRP A 137 -11.31 26.90 5.63
C TRP A 137 -9.93 26.75 6.32
N ALA A 138 -8.88 27.28 5.73
CA ALA A 138 -7.52 27.09 6.21
C ALA A 138 -7.21 28.02 7.40
N ASN A 139 -6.58 27.47 8.42
CA ASN A 139 -6.00 28.23 9.51
C ASN A 139 -4.97 29.25 8.97
N LYS A 140 -5.12 30.50 9.28
CA LYS A 140 -4.29 31.58 8.72
C LYS A 140 -2.82 31.55 9.18
N SER A 141 -2.52 30.86 10.27
CA SER A 141 -1.15 30.68 10.76
C SER A 141 -0.49 29.40 10.27
N THR A 142 -1.22 28.29 10.19
CA THR A 142 -0.68 26.96 9.87
C THR A 142 -1.06 26.44 8.50
N GLY A 143 -2.17 26.90 7.91
CA GLY A 143 -2.74 26.37 6.69
C GLY A 143 -3.62 25.12 6.89
N GLN A 144 -3.67 24.57 8.08
CA GLN A 144 -4.37 23.33 8.41
C GLN A 144 -5.89 23.47 8.32
N SER A 145 -6.57 22.41 7.93
CA SER A 145 -8.02 22.30 8.00
C SER A 145 -8.51 22.18 9.45
N PRO A 146 -9.83 22.44 9.73
CA PRO A 146 -10.29 22.57 11.12
C PRO A 146 -10.32 21.27 11.94
N ASN A 147 -10.47 20.10 11.30
CA ASN A 147 -10.79 18.85 12.00
C ASN A 147 -9.97 17.64 11.50
N PHE A 148 -9.93 16.60 12.34
CA PHE A 148 -9.29 15.31 12.05
C PHE A 148 -10.35 14.34 11.50
N TRP A 149 -10.50 14.29 10.19
CA TRP A 149 -11.44 13.39 9.54
C TRP A 149 -10.88 11.97 9.49
N GLY A 150 -11.64 11.01 10.04
CA GLY A 150 -11.17 9.62 10.18
C GLY A 150 -10.75 8.99 8.86
N ARG A 151 -11.56 9.08 7.79
CA ARG A 151 -11.23 8.50 6.49
C ARG A 151 -9.97 9.08 5.85
N ALA A 152 -9.71 10.38 6.02
CA ALA A 152 -8.48 10.99 5.50
C ALA A 152 -7.23 10.37 6.13
N MET A 153 -7.22 10.20 7.45
CA MET A 153 -6.13 9.48 8.14
C MET A 153 -6.08 8.00 7.75
N GLY A 154 -7.23 7.39 7.44
CA GLY A 154 -7.30 6.03 6.90
C GLY A 154 -6.60 5.89 5.56
N TRP A 155 -6.85 6.79 4.64
CA TRP A 155 -6.14 6.84 3.37
C TRP A 155 -4.62 6.97 3.55
N TYR A 156 -4.19 7.85 4.45
CA TYR A 156 -2.77 8.04 4.73
C TYR A 156 -2.10 6.79 5.30
N LEU A 157 -2.76 6.09 6.24
CA LEU A 157 -2.26 4.82 6.77
C LEU A 157 -2.16 3.74 5.69
N MET A 158 -3.20 3.62 4.84
CA MET A 158 -3.18 2.68 3.72
C MET A 158 -2.05 3.01 2.73
N ALA A 159 -1.85 4.31 2.43
CA ALA A 159 -0.73 4.74 1.58
C ALA A 159 0.63 4.29 2.14
N LEU A 160 0.85 4.47 3.44
CA LEU A 160 2.11 4.08 4.10
C LEU A 160 2.38 2.57 3.99
N VAL A 161 1.39 1.73 4.33
CA VAL A 161 1.59 0.27 4.32
C VAL A 161 1.66 -0.31 2.90
N ASP A 162 0.99 0.33 1.92
CA ASP A 162 1.02 -0.13 0.53
C ASP A 162 2.28 0.32 -0.20
N VAL A 163 2.75 1.55 0.02
CA VAL A 163 4.03 2.03 -0.55
C VAL A 163 5.21 1.21 0.00
N LEU A 164 5.17 0.84 1.27
CA LEU A 164 6.21 0.01 1.90
C LEU A 164 6.35 -1.40 1.28
N ASP A 165 5.37 -1.89 0.53
CA ASP A 165 5.51 -3.14 -0.22
C ASP A 165 6.52 -3.02 -1.37
N TYR A 166 6.68 -1.81 -1.93
CA TYR A 166 7.51 -1.55 -3.10
C TYR A 166 8.86 -0.91 -2.77
N VAL A 167 8.94 -0.11 -1.68
CA VAL A 167 10.20 0.53 -1.28
C VAL A 167 11.27 -0.52 -1.02
N PRO A 168 12.46 -0.43 -1.64
CA PRO A 168 13.54 -1.39 -1.41
C PRO A 168 13.89 -1.52 0.08
N GLN A 169 14.14 -2.76 0.54
CA GLN A 169 14.37 -3.05 1.96
C GLN A 169 15.57 -2.28 2.54
N ASN A 170 16.60 -2.06 1.71
CA ASN A 170 17.82 -1.34 2.06
C ASN A 170 17.75 0.18 1.78
N HIS A 171 16.58 0.71 1.35
CA HIS A 171 16.47 2.14 1.06
C HIS A 171 16.67 2.99 2.33
N PRO A 172 17.57 3.99 2.32
CA PRO A 172 17.97 4.72 3.54
C PRO A 172 16.82 5.47 4.22
N LYS A 173 15.79 5.86 3.46
CA LYS A 173 14.60 6.55 3.99
C LYS A 173 13.43 5.63 4.33
N ARG A 174 13.55 4.29 4.14
CA ARG A 174 12.45 3.36 4.45
C ARG A 174 11.97 3.50 5.90
N GLY A 175 12.91 3.68 6.84
CA GLY A 175 12.60 3.92 8.25
C GLY A 175 11.76 5.16 8.53
N GLN A 176 11.78 6.16 7.64
CA GLN A 176 10.94 7.35 7.75
C GLN A 176 9.46 7.00 7.64
N LEU A 177 9.04 6.23 6.61
CA LEU A 177 7.65 5.83 6.43
C LEU A 177 7.17 4.94 7.58
N ILE A 178 8.03 4.01 8.03
CA ILE A 178 7.72 3.15 9.19
C ILE A 178 7.55 4.02 10.46
N GLY A 179 8.37 5.04 10.65
CA GLY A 179 8.25 6.00 11.74
C GLY A 179 6.94 6.80 11.70
N GLN A 180 6.53 7.26 10.51
CA GLN A 180 5.27 7.95 10.29
C GLN A 180 4.06 7.06 10.57
N LEU A 181 4.11 5.79 10.10
CA LEU A 181 3.09 4.79 10.38
C LEU A 181 2.95 4.56 11.90
N ASN A 182 4.05 4.34 12.61
CA ASN A 182 4.04 4.12 14.06
C ASN A 182 3.48 5.32 14.81
N ARG A 183 3.85 6.54 14.43
CA ARG A 183 3.43 7.77 15.10
C ARG A 183 1.92 8.00 14.99
N LEU A 184 1.35 7.91 13.77
CA LEU A 184 -0.09 8.07 13.59
C LEU A 184 -0.87 6.92 14.21
N SER A 185 -0.39 5.69 14.10
CA SER A 185 -1.01 4.53 14.74
C SER A 185 -1.08 4.69 16.27
N ALA A 186 -0.01 5.16 16.90
CA ALA A 186 0.01 5.42 18.33
C ALA A 186 -0.95 6.56 18.75
N ALA A 187 -1.08 7.59 17.91
CA ALA A 187 -2.05 8.66 18.14
C ALA A 187 -3.48 8.14 18.06
N LEU A 188 -3.81 7.35 17.04
CA LEU A 188 -5.15 6.79 16.84
C LEU A 188 -5.58 5.85 17.97
N LEU A 189 -4.67 5.04 18.52
CA LEU A 189 -5.00 4.17 19.67
C LEU A 189 -5.57 4.93 20.88
N LYS A 190 -5.16 6.18 21.09
CA LYS A 190 -5.68 7.02 22.18
C LYS A 190 -7.16 7.39 22.02
N PHE A 191 -7.67 7.30 20.79
CA PHE A 191 -9.06 7.65 20.43
C PHE A 191 -9.91 6.43 20.06
N GLN A 192 -9.36 5.22 20.21
CA GLN A 192 -10.14 4.00 20.01
C GLN A 192 -11.15 3.84 21.15
N ASP A 193 -12.43 3.72 20.81
CA ASP A 193 -13.49 3.52 21.81
C ASP A 193 -13.26 2.22 22.60
N ALA A 194 -13.24 2.34 23.91
CA ALA A 194 -12.93 1.22 24.79
C ALA A 194 -13.96 0.09 24.74
N LYS A 195 -15.21 0.38 24.41
CA LYS A 195 -16.31 -0.60 24.37
C LYS A 195 -16.41 -1.28 23.01
N SER A 196 -16.54 -0.50 21.95
CA SER A 196 -16.77 -1.00 20.58
C SER A 196 -15.48 -1.34 19.85
N GLY A 197 -14.34 -0.76 20.23
CA GLY A 197 -13.10 -0.83 19.50
C GLY A 197 -13.04 0.07 18.25
N LEU A 198 -14.06 0.88 18.01
CA LEU A 198 -14.23 1.69 16.80
C LEU A 198 -13.73 3.14 17.01
N TRP A 199 -13.58 3.85 15.89
CA TRP A 199 -13.26 5.27 15.84
C TRP A 199 -14.42 6.08 15.26
N TYR A 200 -14.55 7.29 15.75
CA TYR A 200 -15.56 8.24 15.33
C TYR A 200 -15.19 8.95 14.01
N GLN A 201 -16.20 9.43 13.29
CA GLN A 201 -16.10 10.21 12.04
C GLN A 201 -15.13 11.40 12.19
N VAL A 202 -15.29 12.22 13.24
CA VAL A 202 -14.35 13.23 13.67
C VAL A 202 -13.60 12.70 14.88
N THR A 203 -12.40 12.23 14.66
CA THR A 203 -11.70 11.28 15.53
C THR A 203 -11.43 11.81 16.94
N ASN A 204 -11.09 13.09 17.08
CA ASN A 204 -10.72 13.69 18.37
C ASN A 204 -11.90 14.13 19.24
N PHE A 205 -13.13 13.84 18.82
CA PHE A 205 -14.34 14.17 19.57
C PHE A 205 -15.20 12.93 19.90
N PRO A 206 -14.64 11.95 20.65
CA PRO A 206 -15.39 10.76 21.03
C PRO A 206 -16.61 11.14 21.87
N GLY A 207 -17.77 10.57 21.49
CA GLY A 207 -19.03 10.80 22.21
C GLY A 207 -19.63 12.21 22.13
N ARG A 208 -19.02 13.14 21.37
CA ARG A 208 -19.62 14.46 21.15
C ARG A 208 -20.94 14.30 20.40
N GLU A 209 -21.94 15.10 20.75
CA GLU A 209 -23.28 15.09 20.15
C GLU A 209 -23.21 15.09 18.62
N GLY A 210 -23.97 14.19 18.00
CA GLY A 210 -24.02 13.98 16.55
C GLY A 210 -22.86 13.18 15.95
N ASN A 211 -21.73 12.99 16.65
CA ASN A 211 -20.63 12.19 16.13
C ASN A 211 -20.97 10.69 16.15
N TYR A 212 -20.53 9.97 15.16
CA TYR A 212 -20.85 8.55 14.96
C TYR A 212 -19.61 7.74 14.56
N PHE A 213 -19.68 6.42 14.78
CA PHE A 213 -18.69 5.48 14.22
C PHE A 213 -18.89 5.34 12.72
N GLU A 214 -17.82 5.56 11.94
CA GLU A 214 -17.89 5.59 10.49
C GLU A 214 -17.17 4.38 9.89
N ALA A 215 -17.81 3.68 8.96
CA ALA A 215 -17.33 2.38 8.49
C ALA A 215 -16.00 2.45 7.75
N SER A 216 -15.80 3.40 6.84
CA SER A 216 -14.60 3.40 5.98
C SER A 216 -13.31 3.61 6.77
N CYS A 217 -13.27 4.58 7.69
CA CYS A 217 -12.07 4.82 8.47
C CYS A 217 -11.70 3.62 9.35
N ASN A 218 -12.72 2.96 9.94
CA ASN A 218 -12.50 1.77 10.75
C ASN A 218 -11.93 0.61 9.94
N ASN A 219 -12.45 0.37 8.75
CA ASN A 219 -11.95 -0.66 7.84
C ASN A 219 -10.50 -0.39 7.43
N MET A 220 -10.18 0.86 7.09
CA MET A 220 -8.83 1.29 6.71
C MET A 220 -7.82 1.15 7.85
N TYR A 221 -8.22 1.49 9.08
CA TYR A 221 -7.33 1.34 10.25
C TYR A 221 -7.07 -0.13 10.56
N VAL A 222 -8.11 -0.98 10.51
CA VAL A 222 -7.94 -2.43 10.70
C VAL A 222 -7.00 -3.00 9.66
N TYR A 223 -7.19 -2.67 8.38
CA TYR A 223 -6.28 -3.09 7.31
C TYR A 223 -4.84 -2.68 7.58
N ALA A 224 -4.62 -1.39 7.82
CA ALA A 224 -3.27 -0.86 8.00
C ALA A 224 -2.57 -1.43 9.25
N PHE A 225 -3.30 -1.60 10.35
CA PHE A 225 -2.76 -2.18 11.57
C PHE A 225 -2.42 -3.65 11.39
N ALA A 226 -3.34 -4.44 10.83
CA ALA A 226 -3.14 -5.88 10.63
C ALA A 226 -1.97 -6.13 9.66
N LYS A 227 -1.95 -5.46 8.50
CA LYS A 227 -0.86 -5.53 7.53
C LYS A 227 0.46 -5.02 8.11
N GLY A 228 0.44 -3.91 8.85
CA GLY A 228 1.63 -3.35 9.49
C GLY A 228 2.27 -4.31 10.49
N VAL A 229 1.47 -5.03 11.27
CA VAL A 229 1.96 -6.09 12.17
C VAL A 229 2.50 -7.27 11.38
N ARG A 230 1.76 -7.76 10.39
CA ARG A 230 2.19 -8.90 9.57
C ARG A 230 3.52 -8.64 8.87
N LYS A 231 3.72 -7.43 8.36
CA LYS A 231 4.97 -7.02 7.68
C LYS A 231 6.08 -6.58 8.65
N GLY A 232 5.84 -6.60 9.97
CA GLY A 232 6.83 -6.22 10.98
C GLY A 232 7.08 -4.72 11.10
N TYR A 233 6.18 -3.87 10.60
CA TYR A 233 6.27 -2.41 10.70
C TYR A 233 5.70 -1.87 12.00
N LEU A 234 4.71 -2.56 12.56
CA LEU A 234 4.04 -2.27 13.82
C LEU A 234 4.23 -3.41 14.82
N SER A 235 4.20 -3.09 16.11
CA SER A 235 4.25 -4.08 17.18
C SER A 235 2.92 -4.86 17.30
N THR A 236 2.97 -6.03 17.94
CA THR A 236 1.85 -6.99 18.01
C THR A 236 0.61 -6.47 18.73
N ASN A 237 0.73 -5.46 19.61
CA ASN A 237 -0.41 -4.83 20.27
C ASN A 237 -1.38 -4.15 19.28
N TYR A 238 -0.91 -3.70 18.11
CA TYR A 238 -1.79 -3.18 17.06
C TYR A 238 -2.66 -4.27 16.43
N ARG A 239 -2.23 -5.53 16.44
CA ARG A 239 -3.08 -6.66 16.03
C ARG A 239 -4.28 -6.83 16.98
N ILE A 240 -4.06 -6.68 18.30
CA ILE A 240 -5.13 -6.73 19.30
C ILE A 240 -6.13 -5.60 19.07
N ALA A 241 -5.65 -4.39 18.84
CA ALA A 241 -6.50 -3.25 18.52
C ALA A 241 -7.30 -3.46 17.22
N ALA A 242 -6.67 -3.99 16.18
CA ALA A 242 -7.32 -4.35 14.92
C ALA A 242 -8.39 -5.43 15.10
N GLN A 243 -8.12 -6.50 15.87
CA GLN A 243 -9.08 -7.55 16.18
C GLN A 243 -10.32 -7.00 16.90
N LYS A 244 -10.11 -6.14 17.90
CA LYS A 244 -11.20 -5.51 18.62
C LYS A 244 -12.05 -4.63 17.71
N ALA A 245 -11.41 -3.81 16.86
CA ALA A 245 -12.10 -2.98 15.89
C ALA A 245 -12.86 -3.81 14.85
N TYR A 246 -12.28 -4.90 14.37
CA TYR A 246 -12.93 -5.79 13.41
C TYR A 246 -14.21 -6.41 13.97
N GLN A 247 -14.20 -6.86 15.22
CA GLN A 247 -15.44 -7.32 15.89
C GLN A 247 -16.46 -6.19 16.03
N GLY A 248 -16.00 -4.97 16.32
CA GLY A 248 -16.84 -3.78 16.31
C GLY A 248 -17.46 -3.49 14.94
N ILE A 249 -16.70 -3.63 13.86
CA ILE A 249 -17.17 -3.48 12.48
C ILE A 249 -18.26 -4.51 12.18
N LEU A 250 -17.99 -5.79 12.43
CA LEU A 250 -18.96 -6.87 12.19
C LEU A 250 -20.27 -6.65 12.94
N SER A 251 -20.21 -6.14 14.19
CA SER A 251 -21.37 -5.93 15.02
C SER A 251 -22.18 -4.66 14.68
N ASN A 252 -21.53 -3.60 14.19
CA ASN A 252 -22.16 -2.29 14.02
C ASN A 252 -22.47 -1.90 12.58
N PHE A 253 -21.71 -2.45 11.60
CA PHE A 253 -21.80 -2.02 10.21
C PHE A 253 -22.26 -3.12 9.25
N ILE A 254 -22.13 -4.40 9.64
CA ILE A 254 -22.55 -5.51 8.79
C ILE A 254 -23.99 -5.86 9.07
N LYS A 255 -24.82 -5.86 8.02
CA LYS A 255 -26.20 -6.29 8.03
C LYS A 255 -26.43 -7.39 7.00
N LYS A 256 -27.34 -8.30 7.33
CA LYS A 256 -27.81 -9.33 6.41
C LYS A 256 -29.26 -9.04 6.08
N ASP A 257 -29.59 -8.97 4.80
CA ASP A 257 -30.96 -8.78 4.36
C ASP A 257 -31.79 -10.08 4.40
N ALA A 258 -33.07 -9.98 4.08
CA ALA A 258 -33.99 -11.13 4.08
C ALA A 258 -33.63 -12.18 3.03
N GLN A 259 -32.91 -11.83 1.97
CA GLN A 259 -32.42 -12.70 0.91
C GLN A 259 -31.07 -13.35 1.24
N GLY A 260 -30.45 -12.91 2.34
CA GLY A 260 -29.16 -13.42 2.81
C GLY A 260 -27.93 -12.66 2.29
N PHE A 261 -28.11 -11.58 1.55
CA PHE A 261 -27.00 -10.70 1.13
C PHE A 261 -26.46 -9.90 2.31
N ILE A 262 -25.15 -9.68 2.27
CA ILE A 262 -24.43 -8.92 3.29
C ILE A 262 -24.25 -7.49 2.79
N HIS A 263 -24.59 -6.52 3.64
CA HIS A 263 -24.46 -5.10 3.40
C HIS A 263 -23.52 -4.46 4.40
N LEU A 264 -22.71 -3.50 3.94
CA LEU A 264 -21.89 -2.63 4.78
C LEU A 264 -22.58 -1.26 4.90
N GLU A 265 -23.04 -0.95 6.10
CA GLU A 265 -23.71 0.31 6.42
C GLU A 265 -22.73 1.39 6.93
N LYS A 266 -23.22 2.63 7.05
CA LYS A 266 -22.55 3.77 7.69
C LYS A 266 -21.23 4.20 7.07
N THR A 267 -21.07 4.05 5.77
CA THR A 267 -20.00 4.71 5.04
C THR A 267 -20.43 6.14 4.68
N VAL A 268 -19.70 7.15 5.16
CA VAL A 268 -19.98 8.53 4.75
C VAL A 268 -19.70 8.71 3.26
N SER A 269 -20.62 9.37 2.54
CA SER A 269 -20.56 9.47 1.08
C SER A 269 -19.32 10.19 0.58
N VAL A 270 -18.98 11.29 1.22
CA VAL A 270 -17.85 12.15 0.84
C VAL A 270 -17.33 12.93 2.05
N GLY A 271 -16.11 13.41 1.97
CA GLY A 271 -15.57 14.48 2.77
C GLY A 271 -14.68 15.34 1.88
N GLY A 272 -14.76 16.64 2.04
CA GLY A 272 -13.96 17.54 1.21
C GLY A 272 -13.87 18.94 1.79
N LEU A 273 -13.14 19.81 1.11
CA LEU A 273 -12.88 21.18 1.53
C LEU A 273 -13.09 22.11 0.35
N GLY A 274 -13.67 23.29 0.58
CA GLY A 274 -13.97 24.23 -0.49
C GLY A 274 -15.03 23.74 -1.47
N GLY A 275 -15.01 24.25 -2.68
CA GLY A 275 -15.95 23.87 -3.75
C GLY A 275 -17.30 24.58 -3.67
N THR A 276 -18.26 24.08 -4.48
CA THR A 276 -19.63 24.59 -4.52
C THR A 276 -20.61 23.43 -4.46
N PRO A 277 -21.48 23.32 -3.43
CA PRO A 277 -21.54 24.22 -2.25
C PRO A 277 -20.25 24.22 -1.46
N TYR A 278 -19.99 25.31 -0.73
CA TYR A 278 -18.77 25.47 0.03
C TYR A 278 -18.71 24.53 1.25
N ARG A 279 -17.61 23.79 1.37
CA ARG A 279 -17.33 22.86 2.46
C ARG A 279 -16.24 23.45 3.36
N ASP A 280 -16.64 23.88 4.53
CA ASP A 280 -15.77 24.62 5.45
C ASP A 280 -14.86 23.75 6.33
N GLY A 281 -15.04 22.41 6.26
CA GLY A 281 -14.30 21.46 7.10
C GLY A 281 -14.66 21.53 8.59
N SER A 282 -15.76 22.21 8.95
CA SER A 282 -16.23 22.28 10.34
C SER A 282 -16.71 20.91 10.85
N TYR A 283 -16.87 20.80 12.17
CA TYR A 283 -17.50 19.64 12.79
C TYR A 283 -18.89 19.39 12.22
N ALA A 284 -19.72 20.44 12.12
CA ALA A 284 -21.08 20.35 11.58
C ALA A 284 -21.08 19.86 10.12
N TYR A 285 -20.14 20.35 9.29
CA TYR A 285 -19.99 19.89 7.92
C TYR A 285 -19.73 18.39 7.83
N TYR A 286 -18.74 17.85 8.56
CA TYR A 286 -18.45 16.42 8.49
C TYR A 286 -19.61 15.52 8.94
N LEU A 287 -20.48 16.02 9.79
CA LEU A 287 -21.67 15.29 10.25
C LEU A 287 -22.88 15.44 9.33
N SER A 288 -22.89 16.46 8.46
CA SER A 288 -23.99 16.70 7.53
C SER A 288 -23.94 15.84 6.27
N GLU A 289 -22.78 15.24 5.98
CA GLU A 289 -22.61 14.41 4.79
C GLU A 289 -23.38 13.08 4.94
N PRO A 290 -24.14 12.66 3.91
CA PRO A 290 -25.01 11.50 4.02
C PRO A 290 -24.25 10.20 4.16
N LEU A 291 -24.81 9.26 4.92
CA LEU A 291 -24.31 7.88 4.99
C LEU A 291 -24.87 7.04 3.85
N LYS A 292 -24.07 6.12 3.36
CA LYS A 292 -24.42 5.17 2.30
C LYS A 292 -24.19 3.73 2.75
N THR A 293 -25.01 2.85 2.24
CA THR A 293 -24.83 1.40 2.30
C THR A 293 -24.04 0.96 1.05
N ASP A 294 -23.13 0.01 1.22
CA ASP A 294 -22.31 -0.61 0.16
C ASP A 294 -21.48 0.38 -0.69
N ASP A 295 -21.15 1.53 -0.12
CA ASP A 295 -20.23 2.46 -0.78
C ASP A 295 -18.82 1.83 -0.87
N LEU A 296 -18.23 1.85 -2.07
CA LEU A 296 -16.95 1.21 -2.35
C LEU A 296 -15.79 1.74 -1.49
N LYS A 297 -15.87 2.99 -1.03
CA LYS A 297 -14.88 3.57 -0.10
C LYS A 297 -14.88 2.90 1.28
N GLY A 298 -15.98 2.24 1.65
CA GLY A 298 -16.07 1.39 2.82
C GLY A 298 -15.87 -0.09 2.48
N ALA A 299 -16.52 -0.58 1.43
CA ALA A 299 -16.52 -2.00 1.06
C ALA A 299 -15.13 -2.52 0.65
N ALA A 300 -14.37 -1.78 -0.15
CA ALA A 300 -13.05 -2.20 -0.57
C ALA A 300 -12.06 -2.34 0.61
N PRO A 301 -11.90 -1.35 1.50
CA PRO A 301 -11.08 -1.51 2.70
C PRO A 301 -11.60 -2.60 3.66
N PHE A 302 -12.91 -2.86 3.70
CA PHE A 302 -13.47 -3.96 4.49
C PHE A 302 -13.00 -5.32 3.98
N ILE A 303 -13.01 -5.54 2.65
CA ILE A 303 -12.49 -6.77 2.04
C ILE A 303 -10.99 -6.91 2.34
N MET A 304 -10.22 -5.85 2.18
CA MET A 304 -8.78 -5.85 2.47
C MET A 304 -8.50 -6.15 3.96
N ALA A 305 -9.25 -5.52 4.86
CA ALA A 305 -9.16 -5.78 6.29
C ALA A 305 -9.53 -7.22 6.65
N SER A 306 -10.58 -7.76 6.04
CA SER A 306 -11.03 -9.14 6.27
C SER A 306 -9.95 -10.14 5.86
N LEU A 307 -9.34 -9.96 4.69
CA LEU A 307 -8.22 -10.79 4.23
C LEU A 307 -7.05 -10.75 5.21
N GLU A 308 -6.65 -9.57 5.69
CA GLU A 308 -5.57 -9.45 6.69
C GLU A 308 -5.95 -10.06 8.04
N MET A 309 -7.23 -10.05 8.41
CA MET A 309 -7.71 -10.65 9.65
C MET A 309 -7.83 -12.18 9.57
N GLU A 310 -8.07 -12.74 8.38
CA GLU A 310 -8.07 -14.18 8.12
C GLU A 310 -6.66 -14.79 8.22
N ILE A 311 -5.61 -13.99 7.97
CA ILE A 311 -4.24 -14.42 8.20
C ILE A 311 -4.03 -14.56 9.71
N ALA A 312 -4.19 -15.80 10.21
CA ALA A 312 -4.06 -16.11 11.63
C ALA A 312 -2.68 -15.71 12.16
N PRO A 313 -2.57 -15.24 13.41
CA PRO A 313 -1.27 -14.93 14.02
C PRO A 313 -0.30 -16.12 14.01
N GLU A 314 -0.84 -17.36 14.09
CA GLU A 314 -0.09 -18.60 13.99
C GLU A 314 0.53 -18.79 12.59
N LEU A 315 -0.05 -18.18 11.56
CA LEU A 315 0.50 -18.16 10.20
C LEU A 315 1.64 -17.13 10.03
N ALA A 316 1.88 -16.27 11.02
CA ALA A 316 3.08 -15.45 11.06
C ALA A 316 4.33 -16.22 11.52
N ILE A 317 4.36 -17.54 11.30
CA ILE A 317 5.49 -18.42 11.60
C ILE A 317 6.78 -18.01 10.87
N GLY A 318 6.63 -17.27 9.80
CA GLY A 318 7.70 -16.70 9.01
C GLY A 318 8.30 -15.40 9.57
N ASN A 319 7.70 -14.79 10.61
CA ASN A 319 8.22 -13.54 11.16
C ASN A 319 9.67 -13.72 11.66
N GLY A 320 10.55 -12.84 11.18
CA GLY A 320 11.98 -12.91 11.43
C GLY A 320 12.73 -13.99 10.63
N LYS A 321 12.01 -14.78 9.83
CA LYS A 321 12.60 -15.76 8.91
C LYS A 321 12.96 -15.13 7.57
N LYS A 322 13.99 -15.66 6.94
CA LYS A 322 14.42 -15.28 5.60
C LYS A 322 14.46 -16.52 4.71
N VAL A 323 13.78 -16.47 3.57
CA VAL A 323 13.78 -17.51 2.54
C VAL A 323 14.66 -17.02 1.41
N VAL A 324 15.70 -17.75 1.11
CA VAL A 324 16.68 -17.44 0.05
C VAL A 324 16.47 -18.41 -1.10
N LEU A 325 16.28 -17.88 -2.30
CA LEU A 325 16.23 -18.65 -3.54
C LEU A 325 17.60 -18.59 -4.22
N ASP A 326 18.09 -19.73 -4.64
CA ASP A 326 19.34 -19.82 -5.39
C ASP A 326 19.22 -19.16 -6.75
N TYR A 327 20.14 -18.28 -7.04
CA TYR A 327 20.33 -17.61 -8.32
C TYR A 327 21.76 -17.84 -8.86
N TYR A 328 22.51 -18.76 -8.27
CA TYR A 328 23.86 -19.09 -8.68
C TYR A 328 23.94 -20.37 -9.52
N PHE A 329 23.35 -21.45 -9.06
CA PHE A 329 23.32 -22.70 -9.81
C PHE A 329 22.31 -22.68 -10.96
N ASN A 330 21.18 -22.01 -10.79
CA ASN A 330 20.27 -21.64 -11.86
C ASN A 330 20.45 -20.15 -12.17
N HIS A 331 20.91 -19.80 -13.38
CA HIS A 331 21.17 -18.41 -13.75
C HIS A 331 20.90 -18.14 -15.25
N GLU A 332 19.81 -18.70 -15.76
CA GLU A 332 19.36 -18.51 -17.14
C GLU A 332 18.97 -17.07 -17.43
N TYR A 333 19.27 -16.64 -18.66
CA TYR A 333 18.92 -15.32 -19.18
C TYR A 333 18.29 -15.43 -20.55
N ARG A 334 17.29 -14.61 -20.80
CA ARG A 334 16.69 -14.46 -22.13
C ARG A 334 16.67 -12.99 -22.55
N LYS A 335 16.57 -12.75 -23.88
CA LYS A 335 16.31 -11.41 -24.40
C LYS A 335 14.82 -11.09 -24.28
N THR A 336 14.54 -9.91 -23.74
CA THR A 336 13.19 -9.32 -23.79
C THR A 336 12.83 -8.92 -25.22
N LYS A 337 11.57 -8.59 -25.47
CA LYS A 337 11.15 -8.01 -26.76
C LYS A 337 11.85 -6.69 -27.09
N SER A 338 12.26 -5.93 -26.07
CA SER A 338 13.06 -4.69 -26.20
C SER A 338 14.55 -4.93 -26.44
N GLY A 339 15.02 -6.19 -26.43
CA GLY A 339 16.42 -6.56 -26.64
C GLY A 339 17.28 -6.59 -25.37
N ASN A 340 16.74 -6.22 -24.23
CA ASN A 340 17.45 -6.30 -22.95
C ASN A 340 17.56 -7.74 -22.47
N MET A 341 18.61 -8.06 -21.73
CA MET A 341 18.74 -9.34 -21.05
C MET A 341 17.96 -9.29 -19.73
N GLU A 342 17.10 -10.26 -19.52
CA GLU A 342 16.42 -10.47 -18.24
C GLU A 342 16.68 -11.88 -17.75
N ARG A 343 16.77 -12.04 -16.43
CA ARG A 343 16.79 -13.34 -15.79
C ARG A 343 15.39 -13.97 -15.87
N PHE A 344 15.32 -15.26 -16.09
CA PHE A 344 14.05 -15.98 -16.16
C PHE A 344 14.20 -17.40 -15.59
N HIS A 345 13.14 -18.17 -15.54
CA HIS A 345 13.00 -19.45 -14.82
C HIS A 345 13.29 -19.35 -13.31
N TYR A 346 12.47 -19.97 -12.54
CA TYR A 346 12.59 -20.18 -11.09
C TYR A 346 13.04 -18.93 -10.32
N THR A 347 12.51 -17.76 -10.71
CA THR A 347 12.79 -16.51 -10.00
C THR A 347 11.55 -16.05 -9.21
N TRP A 348 11.78 -15.23 -8.16
CA TRP A 348 10.67 -14.62 -7.40
C TRP A 348 9.80 -13.69 -8.24
N GLU A 349 10.35 -13.13 -9.29
CA GLU A 349 9.69 -12.19 -10.20
C GLU A 349 8.91 -12.90 -11.30
N ASP A 350 9.28 -14.12 -11.67
CA ASP A 350 8.62 -14.86 -12.74
C ASP A 350 7.25 -15.39 -12.30
N ARG A 351 6.21 -14.95 -13.02
CA ARG A 351 4.81 -15.29 -12.77
C ARG A 351 4.28 -16.39 -13.67
N LYS A 352 5.10 -16.91 -14.57
CA LYS A 352 4.74 -18.03 -15.47
C LYS A 352 4.84 -19.36 -14.74
N ASP A 353 4.48 -20.42 -15.46
CA ASP A 353 4.42 -21.79 -14.90
C ASP A 353 5.73 -22.26 -14.27
N SER A 354 6.86 -21.76 -14.77
CA SER A 354 8.21 -22.06 -14.24
C SER A 354 8.68 -21.07 -13.16
N GLY A 355 7.88 -20.08 -12.80
CA GLY A 355 8.26 -19.04 -11.84
C GLY A 355 7.88 -19.37 -10.40
N PHE A 356 8.61 -18.79 -9.46
CA PHE A 356 8.34 -18.95 -8.02
C PHE A 356 7.61 -17.76 -7.39
N ASN A 357 7.03 -16.86 -8.21
CA ASN A 357 6.29 -15.72 -7.69
C ASN A 357 5.17 -16.12 -6.71
N GLN A 358 4.35 -17.12 -7.05
CA GLN A 358 3.26 -17.56 -6.18
C GLN A 358 3.77 -18.21 -4.89
N LEU A 359 4.86 -18.98 -4.95
CA LEU A 359 5.50 -19.54 -3.76
C LEU A 359 6.07 -18.44 -2.86
N GLY A 360 6.71 -17.44 -3.46
CA GLY A 360 7.22 -16.27 -2.75
C GLY A 360 6.11 -15.52 -2.00
N ILE A 361 4.97 -15.28 -2.68
CA ILE A 361 3.78 -14.67 -2.06
C ILE A 361 3.32 -15.47 -0.83
N GLN A 362 3.31 -16.81 -0.88
CA GLN A 362 2.95 -17.63 0.27
C GLN A 362 3.91 -17.45 1.45
N PHE A 363 5.21 -17.42 1.21
CA PHE A 363 6.18 -17.14 2.26
C PHE A 363 6.01 -15.74 2.86
N GLU A 364 5.77 -14.73 2.02
CA GLU A 364 5.51 -13.36 2.50
C GLU A 364 4.20 -13.25 3.29
N GLN A 365 3.15 -13.97 2.88
CA GLN A 365 1.90 -14.04 3.63
C GLN A 365 2.11 -14.65 5.02
N LEU A 366 3.01 -15.62 5.14
CA LEU A 366 3.43 -16.20 6.42
C LEU A 366 4.35 -15.25 7.23
N GLY A 367 4.70 -14.08 6.72
CA GLY A 367 5.54 -13.09 7.39
C GLY A 367 7.04 -13.22 7.14
N ALA A 368 7.47 -14.15 6.27
CA ALA A 368 8.87 -14.30 5.91
C ALA A 368 9.33 -13.19 4.95
N ARG A 369 10.64 -12.97 4.90
CA ARG A 369 11.27 -12.11 3.90
C ARG A 369 11.89 -12.97 2.82
N LEU A 370 11.71 -12.57 1.56
CA LEU A 370 12.38 -13.19 0.42
C LEU A 370 13.75 -12.54 0.19
N ASP A 371 14.69 -13.33 -0.28
CA ASP A 371 16.01 -12.91 -0.68
C ASP A 371 16.53 -13.84 -1.79
N THR A 372 17.65 -13.51 -2.42
CA THR A 372 18.27 -14.31 -3.47
C THR A 372 19.77 -14.45 -3.23
N LEU A 373 20.36 -15.55 -3.69
CA LEU A 373 21.79 -15.78 -3.64
C LEU A 373 22.38 -15.97 -5.03
N GLY A 374 23.07 -14.95 -5.54
CA GLY A 374 23.72 -14.96 -6.85
C GLY A 374 25.21 -15.36 -6.86
N SER A 375 25.70 -15.97 -5.75
CA SER A 375 27.09 -16.46 -5.63
C SER A 375 27.09 -17.84 -5.01
N ALA A 376 28.21 -18.57 -5.15
CA ALA A 376 28.36 -19.87 -4.50
C ALA A 376 28.02 -19.82 -3.01
N PRO A 377 27.25 -20.78 -2.47
CA PRO A 377 26.84 -20.79 -1.09
C PRO A 377 28.06 -20.95 -0.16
N THR A 378 28.07 -20.12 0.87
CA THR A 378 29.05 -20.21 1.98
C THR A 378 28.33 -20.02 3.30
N MET A 379 28.88 -20.54 4.38
CA MET A 379 28.34 -20.31 5.72
C MET A 379 28.13 -18.81 6.02
N ALA A 380 28.95 -17.93 5.45
CA ALA A 380 28.85 -16.49 5.65
C ALA A 380 27.64 -15.87 4.95
N ASN A 381 27.37 -16.23 3.67
CA ASN A 381 26.31 -15.59 2.88
C ASN A 381 24.91 -16.22 3.08
N ILE A 382 24.82 -17.47 3.59
CA ILE A 382 23.55 -18.13 3.91
C ILE A 382 23.22 -18.16 5.43
N LYS A 383 24.11 -17.72 6.30
CA LYS A 383 23.93 -17.74 7.77
C LYS A 383 22.62 -17.12 8.24
N GLY A 384 22.17 -16.07 7.59
CA GLY A 384 20.92 -15.38 7.95
C GLY A 384 19.66 -16.00 7.32
N ALA A 385 19.79 -17.01 6.48
CA ALA A 385 18.66 -17.71 5.87
C ALA A 385 18.04 -18.70 6.87
N SER A 386 16.73 -18.79 6.87
CA SER A 386 15.98 -19.85 7.57
C SER A 386 15.66 -21.01 6.64
N VAL A 387 15.50 -20.71 5.35
CA VAL A 387 15.28 -21.64 4.26
C VAL A 387 16.17 -21.22 3.10
N TYR A 388 16.85 -22.15 2.45
CA TYR A 388 17.58 -21.96 1.21
C TYR A 388 17.05 -22.94 0.17
N ILE A 389 16.53 -22.42 -0.93
CA ILE A 389 15.87 -23.19 -2.01
C ILE A 389 16.83 -23.24 -3.20
N ILE A 390 17.21 -24.44 -3.60
CA ILE A 390 17.96 -24.70 -4.82
C ILE A 390 17.04 -25.45 -5.78
N VAL A 391 16.90 -24.92 -6.99
CA VAL A 391 16.01 -25.49 -8.01
C VAL A 391 16.75 -25.57 -9.32
N ASP A 392 16.65 -26.75 -9.95
CA ASP A 392 17.07 -27.01 -11.32
C ASP A 392 18.42 -26.38 -11.69
N PRO A 393 19.54 -26.81 -11.08
CA PRO A 393 20.87 -26.34 -11.45
C PRO A 393 21.12 -26.49 -12.95
N ASP A 394 21.58 -25.40 -13.59
CA ASP A 394 21.71 -25.34 -15.05
C ASP A 394 22.59 -26.42 -15.61
N SER A 395 22.25 -26.87 -16.80
CA SER A 395 23.06 -27.72 -17.66
C SER A 395 23.66 -26.93 -18.85
N PRO A 396 24.63 -27.50 -19.60
CA PRO A 396 25.19 -26.85 -20.79
C PRO A 396 24.15 -26.64 -21.93
N LYS A 397 22.93 -27.21 -21.79
CA LYS A 397 21.84 -26.99 -22.75
C LYS A 397 21.08 -25.69 -22.47
N GLU A 398 21.14 -25.21 -21.26
CA GLU A 398 20.39 -24.05 -20.76
C GLU A 398 21.30 -22.83 -20.62
N THR A 399 22.50 -23.04 -20.12
CA THR A 399 23.47 -21.97 -19.90
C THR A 399 24.85 -22.34 -20.47
N VAL A 400 25.50 -21.44 -21.18
CA VAL A 400 26.79 -21.70 -21.88
C VAL A 400 27.92 -22.12 -20.91
N LYS A 401 27.87 -21.60 -19.68
CA LYS A 401 28.85 -21.94 -18.61
C LYS A 401 28.08 -22.13 -17.31
N PRO A 402 27.45 -23.29 -17.10
CA PRO A 402 26.70 -23.55 -15.87
C PRO A 402 27.62 -23.61 -14.66
N ASN A 403 27.11 -23.17 -13.51
CA ASN A 403 27.77 -23.32 -12.24
C ASN A 403 27.41 -24.70 -11.65
N TYR A 404 28.36 -25.62 -11.66
CA TYR A 404 28.16 -26.93 -11.08
C TYR A 404 28.33 -26.91 -9.56
N VAL A 405 27.54 -27.72 -8.88
CA VAL A 405 27.68 -27.93 -7.42
C VAL A 405 29.03 -28.60 -7.14
N ALA A 406 29.92 -27.89 -6.50
CA ALA A 406 31.25 -28.41 -6.12
C ALA A 406 31.22 -29.02 -4.70
N LYS A 407 32.25 -29.83 -4.40
CA LYS A 407 32.37 -30.44 -3.06
C LYS A 407 32.36 -29.39 -1.94
N ASN A 408 33.00 -28.25 -2.16
CA ASN A 408 33.02 -27.15 -1.20
C ASN A 408 31.62 -26.59 -0.94
N ASP A 409 30.76 -26.47 -1.96
CA ASP A 409 29.40 -25.97 -1.82
C ASP A 409 28.57 -26.93 -0.95
N ILE A 410 28.72 -28.25 -1.17
CA ILE A 410 28.08 -29.28 -0.36
C ILE A 410 28.53 -29.16 1.10
N ASP A 411 29.82 -29.03 1.34
CA ASP A 411 30.37 -28.95 2.70
C ASP A 411 29.87 -27.68 3.44
N GLU A 412 29.76 -26.57 2.78
CA GLU A 412 29.24 -25.32 3.35
C GLU A 412 27.74 -25.40 3.63
N ILE A 413 26.95 -25.94 2.70
CA ILE A 413 25.50 -26.17 2.91
C ILE A 413 25.28 -27.15 4.05
N GLU A 414 26.06 -28.26 4.10
CA GLU A 414 25.94 -29.24 5.16
C GLU A 414 26.24 -28.63 6.56
N LYS A 415 27.26 -27.78 6.66
CA LYS A 415 27.57 -27.04 7.89
C LYS A 415 26.39 -26.16 8.29
N TRP A 416 25.77 -25.44 7.33
CA TRP A 416 24.67 -24.57 7.60
C TRP A 416 23.40 -25.35 8.01
N VAL A 417 23.09 -26.47 7.38
CA VAL A 417 21.97 -27.35 7.78
C VAL A 417 22.19 -27.90 9.18
N LYS A 418 23.43 -28.37 9.53
CA LYS A 418 23.77 -28.80 10.87
C LYS A 418 23.64 -27.69 11.92
N ALA A 419 23.75 -26.43 11.51
CA ALA A 419 23.53 -25.27 12.38
C ALA A 419 22.04 -24.85 12.47
N GLY A 420 21.10 -25.61 11.87
CA GLY A 420 19.65 -25.38 11.97
C GLY A 420 19.01 -24.74 10.74
N GLY A 421 19.71 -24.65 9.62
CA GLY A 421 19.15 -24.23 8.34
C GLY A 421 18.28 -25.32 7.70
N ASN A 422 17.35 -24.93 6.83
CA ASN A 422 16.49 -25.85 6.08
C ASN A 422 16.77 -25.70 4.57
N LEU A 423 17.23 -26.79 3.94
CA LEU A 423 17.44 -26.89 2.51
C LEU A 423 16.24 -27.52 1.83
#